data_156cccb0671c60d51ee4a9aa5c26b862
#
_entry.id   156cccb0671c60d51ee4a9aa5c26b862
#
_cell.length_a   1.000
_cell.length_b   1.000
_cell.length_c   1.000
_cell.angle_alpha   90.00
_cell.angle_beta   90.00
_cell.angle_gamma   90.00
#
_symmetry.space_group_name_H-M   'P 1'
#
loop_
_entity.id
_entity.type
_entity.pdbx_description
1 polymer ?
#
loop_
_entity_poly.entity_id
_entity_poly.type
_entity_poly.pdbx_seq_one_letter_code
_entity_poly.pdbx_strand_id
1 'polypeptide(L)'
;MLKVLVPVDGSKNCLRAVQYLIGQAALYKDPIEIHLLNVQHPFPGTVRGVREESEKFHHDEGIKALADARKLLDGAGLKYAYHINVGEAAESIAQFVKQHKLDQVVMCTRGMGAVANMLLGSVASKALHLTDVPVVLVK
;
A
#
# COMPACT_ATOMS: atom_id res chain seq x y z
N MET A 1 -0.24 6.47 19.61
CA MET A 1 0.56 6.37 18.36
C MET A 1 -0.36 6.13 17.19
N LEU A 2 -0.28 6.95 16.18
CA LEU A 2 -1.08 6.80 14.95
C LEU A 2 -0.50 5.67 14.10
N LYS A 3 -1.33 4.70 13.74
CA LYS A 3 -0.95 3.55 12.89
C LYS A 3 -1.53 3.73 11.50
N VAL A 4 -0.66 3.85 10.51
CA VAL A 4 -1.03 4.22 9.14
C VAL A 4 -0.64 3.13 8.16
N LEU A 5 -1.55 2.80 7.26
CA LEU A 5 -1.30 1.94 6.12
C LEU A 5 -1.07 2.78 4.86
N VAL A 6 -0.03 2.46 4.12
CA VAL A 6 0.22 3.05 2.80
C VAL A 6 0.30 1.91 1.78
N PRO A 7 -0.76 1.71 0.99
CA PRO A 7 -0.69 0.76 -0.13
C PRO A 7 0.26 1.26 -1.21
N VAL A 8 1.12 0.38 -1.70
CA VAL A 8 2.15 0.70 -2.69
C VAL A 8 2.06 -0.31 -3.84
N ASP A 9 1.80 0.17 -5.04
CA ASP A 9 1.64 -0.68 -6.24
C ASP A 9 2.84 -0.62 -7.19
N GLY A 10 3.90 0.12 -6.84
CA GLY A 10 5.07 0.30 -7.68
C GLY A 10 4.97 1.45 -8.67
N SER A 11 3.81 2.12 -8.75
CA SER A 11 3.65 3.30 -9.60
C SER A 11 4.33 4.52 -8.98
N LYS A 12 4.68 5.50 -9.82
CA LYS A 12 5.20 6.78 -9.34
C LYS A 12 4.15 7.57 -8.55
N ASN A 13 2.87 7.38 -8.86
CA ASN A 13 1.78 8.06 -8.17
C ASN A 13 1.71 7.70 -6.69
N CYS A 14 1.95 6.44 -6.34
CA CYS A 14 1.88 6.02 -4.93
C CYS A 14 3.00 6.66 -4.08
N LEU A 15 4.09 7.10 -4.69
CA LEU A 15 5.15 7.80 -3.97
C LEU A 15 4.70 9.15 -3.44
N ARG A 16 3.69 9.77 -4.05
CA ARG A 16 3.10 11.01 -3.56
C ARG A 16 2.45 10.82 -2.18
N ALA A 17 1.81 9.68 -1.99
CA ALA A 17 1.23 9.33 -0.68
C ALA A 17 2.32 9.16 0.38
N VAL A 18 3.43 8.51 0.02
CA VAL A 18 4.58 8.35 0.91
C VAL A 18 5.20 9.72 1.26
N GLN A 19 5.40 10.58 0.27
CA GLN A 19 5.92 11.93 0.48
C GLN A 19 5.01 12.78 1.36
N TYR A 20 3.70 12.70 1.14
CA TYR A 20 2.72 13.36 1.99
C TYR A 20 2.87 12.90 3.44
N LEU A 21 2.94 11.60 3.66
CA LEU A 21 3.05 11.05 5.01
C LEU A 21 4.35 11.46 5.69
N ILE A 22 5.46 11.52 4.96
CA ILE A 22 6.74 12.01 5.49
C ILE A 22 6.59 13.45 6.00
N GLY A 23 5.94 14.31 5.22
CA GLY A 23 5.66 15.68 5.64
C GLY A 23 4.75 15.76 6.86
N GLN A 24 3.75 14.90 6.93
CA GLN A 24 2.83 14.84 8.06
C GLN A 24 3.51 14.32 9.33
N ALA A 25 4.40 13.34 9.20
CA ALA A 25 5.11 12.76 10.35
C ALA A 25 5.88 13.81 11.16
N ALA A 26 6.39 14.83 10.49
CA ALA A 26 7.11 15.93 11.14
C ALA A 26 6.18 16.81 12.01
N LEU A 27 4.88 16.78 11.77
CA LEU A 27 3.90 17.59 12.48
C LEU A 27 3.31 16.88 13.71
N TYR A 28 3.47 15.57 13.80
CA TYR A 28 2.93 14.82 14.93
C TYR A 28 3.91 14.85 16.11
N LYS A 29 3.34 14.97 17.30
CA LYS A 29 4.09 14.95 18.55
C LYS A 29 4.68 13.58 18.83
N ASP A 30 3.89 12.54 18.58
CA ASP A 30 4.29 11.15 18.80
C ASP A 30 4.71 10.50 17.47
N PRO A 31 5.58 9.50 17.50
CA PRO A 31 5.94 8.76 16.29
C PRO A 31 4.72 8.11 15.63
N ILE A 32 4.76 8.04 14.31
CA ILE A 32 3.75 7.35 13.51
C ILE A 32 4.26 5.92 13.25
N GLU A 33 3.39 4.94 13.42
CA GLU A 33 3.68 3.56 12.99
C GLU A 33 3.25 3.41 11.54
N ILE A 34 4.19 3.16 10.65
CA ILE A 34 3.96 3.11 9.20
C ILE A 34 4.03 1.66 8.72
N HIS A 35 3.01 1.25 7.98
CA HIS A 35 2.98 -0.03 7.30
C HIS A 35 2.83 0.19 5.80
N LEU A 36 3.78 -0.30 5.02
CA LEU A 36 3.67 -0.37 3.57
C LEU A 36 3.07 -1.73 3.20
N LEU A 37 2.14 -1.73 2.28
CA LEU A 37 1.52 -2.96 1.79
C LEU A 37 1.52 -2.98 0.27
N ASN A 38 2.16 -3.99 -0.31
CA ASN A 38 2.02 -4.32 -1.72
C ASN A 38 1.12 -5.54 -1.85
N VAL A 39 0.12 -5.46 -2.70
CA VAL A 39 -0.79 -6.56 -3.00
C VAL A 39 -0.54 -7.03 -4.42
N GLN A 40 -0.12 -8.28 -4.55
CA GLN A 40 0.11 -8.93 -5.83
C GLN A 40 -1.16 -9.68 -6.27
N HIS A 41 -1.47 -9.62 -7.56
CA HIS A 41 -2.58 -10.41 -8.09
C HIS A 41 -2.20 -11.88 -8.15
N PRO A 42 -3.08 -12.80 -7.74
CA PRO A 42 -2.82 -14.23 -7.87
C PRO A 42 -2.77 -14.65 -9.33
N PHE A 43 -1.94 -15.65 -9.64
CA PHE A 43 -1.96 -16.24 -10.97
C PHE A 43 -3.26 -17.01 -11.18
N PRO A 44 -3.92 -16.86 -12.36
CA PRO A 44 -5.08 -17.68 -12.68
C PRO A 44 -4.66 -19.15 -12.82
N GLY A 45 -5.39 -20.05 -12.14
CA GLY A 45 -5.18 -21.48 -12.25
C GLY A 45 -3.90 -22.00 -11.61
N THR A 46 -3.73 -21.82 -10.31
CA THR A 46 -2.58 -22.39 -9.58
C THR A 46 -2.63 -23.90 -9.61
N VAL A 47 -1.70 -24.49 -10.36
CA VAL A 47 -1.49 -25.94 -10.38
C VAL A 47 -0.57 -26.30 -9.21
N ARG A 48 -0.90 -27.40 -8.52
CA ARG A 48 -0.06 -27.98 -7.47
C ARG A 48 1.36 -28.22 -8.01
N GLY A 49 2.39 -27.67 -7.33
CA GLY A 49 3.80 -27.77 -7.76
C GLY A 49 4.38 -26.47 -8.29
N VAL A 50 3.53 -25.51 -8.67
CA VAL A 50 3.94 -24.16 -9.09
C VAL A 50 3.87 -23.16 -7.94
N ARG A 51 3.35 -23.60 -6.79
CA ARG A 51 3.08 -22.74 -5.63
C ARG A 51 4.33 -22.04 -5.09
N GLU A 52 5.43 -22.78 -4.92
CA GLU A 52 6.69 -22.23 -4.41
C GLU A 52 7.29 -21.21 -5.38
N GLU A 53 7.26 -21.50 -6.67
CA GLU A 53 7.73 -20.60 -7.72
C GLU A 53 6.87 -19.35 -7.79
N SER A 54 5.54 -19.50 -7.64
CA SER A 54 4.60 -18.38 -7.55
C SER A 54 4.87 -17.50 -6.34
N GLU A 55 5.09 -18.10 -5.19
CA GLU A 55 5.39 -17.37 -3.96
C GLU A 55 6.68 -16.57 -4.09
N LYS A 56 7.72 -17.18 -4.66
CA LYS A 56 8.98 -16.50 -4.93
C LYS A 56 8.79 -15.34 -5.92
N PHE A 57 8.06 -15.55 -7.00
CA PHE A 57 7.78 -14.52 -7.99
C PHE A 57 7.06 -13.34 -7.35
N HIS A 58 6.00 -13.58 -6.61
CA HIS A 58 5.24 -12.52 -5.93
C HIS A 58 6.09 -11.78 -4.91
N HIS A 59 6.92 -12.49 -4.17
CA HIS A 59 7.84 -11.86 -3.22
C HIS A 59 8.81 -10.92 -3.95
N ASP A 60 9.45 -11.40 -5.01
CA ASP A 60 10.43 -10.63 -5.77
C ASP A 60 9.81 -9.40 -6.43
N GLU A 61 8.61 -9.56 -7.02
CA GLU A 61 7.87 -8.45 -7.62
C GLU A 61 7.40 -7.45 -6.57
N GLY A 62 6.98 -7.93 -5.41
CA GLY A 62 6.60 -7.09 -4.28
C GLY A 62 7.76 -6.26 -3.75
N ILE A 63 8.94 -6.85 -3.62
CA ILE A 63 10.16 -6.15 -3.22
C ILE A 63 10.49 -5.03 -4.21
N LYS A 64 10.37 -5.28 -5.50
CA LYS A 64 10.58 -4.26 -6.54
C LYS A 64 9.55 -3.12 -6.43
N ALA A 65 8.28 -3.48 -6.23
CA ALA A 65 7.21 -2.49 -6.11
C ALA A 65 7.40 -1.58 -4.90
N LEU A 66 7.94 -2.11 -3.81
CA LEU A 66 8.15 -1.38 -2.56
C LEU A 66 9.46 -0.58 -2.53
N ALA A 67 10.38 -0.83 -3.45
CA ALA A 67 11.77 -0.33 -3.37
C ALA A 67 11.85 1.20 -3.23
N ASP A 68 11.15 1.95 -4.07
CA ASP A 68 11.21 3.41 -4.06
C ASP A 68 10.55 4.01 -2.81
N ALA A 69 9.43 3.44 -2.36
CA ALA A 69 8.77 3.88 -1.14
C ALA A 69 9.67 3.66 0.09
N ARG A 70 10.31 2.51 0.16
CA ARG A 70 11.26 2.19 1.24
C ARG A 70 12.44 3.16 1.24
N LYS A 71 12.96 3.47 0.05
CA LYS A 71 14.06 4.42 -0.11
C LYS A 71 13.73 5.81 0.41
N LEU A 72 12.51 6.27 0.12
CA LEU A 72 12.03 7.57 0.62
C LEU A 72 11.93 7.58 2.15
N LEU A 73 11.36 6.54 2.74
CA LEU A 73 11.22 6.44 4.20
C LEU A 73 12.57 6.31 4.89
N ASP A 74 13.47 5.50 4.34
CA ASP A 74 14.84 5.35 4.86
C ASP A 74 15.58 6.70 4.82
N GLY A 75 15.46 7.42 3.72
CA GLY A 75 16.07 8.73 3.56
C GLY A 75 15.52 9.79 4.52
N ALA A 76 14.26 9.65 4.92
CA ALA A 76 13.63 10.52 5.90
C ALA A 76 13.89 10.10 7.35
N GLY A 77 14.58 8.99 7.57
CA GLY A 77 14.87 8.47 8.91
C GLY A 77 13.65 7.92 9.65
N LEU A 78 12.60 7.54 8.91
CA LEU A 78 11.37 7.01 9.51
C LEU A 78 11.40 5.49 9.56
N LYS A 79 10.93 4.96 10.68
CA LYS A 79 10.76 3.52 10.85
C LYS A 79 9.44 3.08 10.21
N TYR A 80 9.45 1.91 9.60
CA TYR A 80 8.28 1.33 8.95
C TYR A 80 8.41 -0.19 8.90
N ALA A 81 7.28 -0.86 8.72
CA ALA A 81 7.24 -2.26 8.33
C ALA A 81 6.71 -2.34 6.90
N TYR A 82 7.07 -3.38 6.16
CA TYR A 82 6.52 -3.61 4.83
C TYR A 82 6.01 -5.03 4.70
N HIS A 83 4.97 -5.19 3.89
CA HIS A 83 4.25 -6.45 3.73
C HIS A 83 3.93 -6.67 2.25
N ILE A 84 3.96 -7.93 1.85
CA ILE A 84 3.59 -8.36 0.50
C ILE A 84 2.51 -9.43 0.65
N ASN A 85 1.32 -9.14 0.15
CA ASN A 85 0.19 -10.06 0.17
C ASN A 85 -0.22 -10.42 -1.26
N VAL A 86 -0.87 -11.55 -1.41
CA VAL A 86 -1.45 -11.97 -2.69
C VAL A 86 -2.97 -12.01 -2.54
N GLY A 87 -3.66 -11.34 -3.46
CA GLY A 87 -5.11 -11.26 -3.42
C GLY A 87 -5.66 -10.11 -4.25
N GLU A 88 -6.90 -9.75 -3.99
CA GLU A 88 -7.53 -8.57 -4.56
C GLU A 88 -7.12 -7.35 -3.72
N ALA A 89 -6.70 -6.27 -4.38
CA ALA A 89 -6.04 -5.16 -3.72
C ALA A 89 -6.91 -4.48 -2.65
N ALA A 90 -8.12 -4.06 -3.00
CA ALA A 90 -8.96 -3.32 -2.06
C ALA A 90 -9.42 -4.17 -0.87
N GLU A 91 -9.76 -5.43 -1.12
CA GLU A 91 -10.13 -6.37 -0.06
C GLU A 91 -8.95 -6.64 0.88
N SER A 92 -7.76 -6.80 0.32
CA SER A 92 -6.53 -7.02 1.09
C SER A 92 -6.19 -5.82 1.96
N ILE A 93 -6.38 -4.61 1.45
CA ILE A 93 -6.20 -3.36 2.20
C ILE A 93 -7.15 -3.32 3.40
N ALA A 94 -8.44 -3.53 3.16
CA ALA A 94 -9.45 -3.50 4.22
C ALA A 94 -9.20 -4.56 5.29
N GLN A 95 -8.84 -5.76 4.87
CA GLN A 95 -8.54 -6.87 5.76
C GLN A 95 -7.29 -6.60 6.60
N PHE A 96 -6.25 -6.04 5.98
CA PHE A 96 -5.01 -5.70 6.67
C PHE A 96 -5.24 -4.64 7.76
N VAL A 97 -6.00 -3.60 7.44
CA VAL A 97 -6.39 -2.55 8.40
C VAL A 97 -7.08 -3.17 9.62
N LYS A 98 -8.01 -4.07 9.38
CA LYS A 98 -8.80 -4.72 10.43
C LYS A 98 -7.94 -5.65 11.29
N GLN A 99 -7.13 -6.50 10.66
CA GLN A 99 -6.27 -7.47 11.34
C GLN A 99 -5.21 -6.80 12.21
N HIS A 100 -4.62 -5.71 11.72
CA HIS A 100 -3.55 -4.99 12.42
C HIS A 100 -4.04 -3.81 13.24
N LYS A 101 -5.35 -3.58 13.28
CA LYS A 101 -5.98 -2.48 14.03
C LYS A 101 -5.36 -1.13 13.69
N LEU A 102 -5.24 -0.86 12.41
CA LEU A 102 -4.68 0.40 11.92
C LEU A 102 -5.70 1.52 12.00
N ASP A 103 -5.22 2.75 12.15
CA ASP A 103 -6.07 3.91 12.41
C ASP A 103 -6.43 4.68 11.14
N GLN A 104 -5.64 4.56 10.10
CA GLN A 104 -5.78 5.40 8.91
C GLN A 104 -5.12 4.72 7.70
N VAL A 105 -5.67 5.00 6.52
CA VAL A 105 -5.05 4.64 5.24
C VAL A 105 -4.67 5.92 4.52
N VAL A 106 -3.45 6.00 4.02
CA VAL A 106 -2.98 7.09 3.15
C VAL A 106 -2.64 6.47 1.81
N MET A 107 -3.35 6.85 0.77
CA MET A 107 -3.15 6.27 -0.56
C MET A 107 -3.29 7.32 -1.65
N CYS A 108 -2.73 7.05 -2.82
CA CYS A 108 -2.89 7.92 -3.97
C CYS A 108 -4.26 7.68 -4.63
N THR A 109 -4.75 8.70 -5.31
CA THR A 109 -6.04 8.62 -6.02
C THR A 109 -5.97 7.77 -7.27
N ARG A 110 -4.77 7.51 -7.81
CA ARG A 110 -4.53 6.75 -9.04
C ARG A 110 -3.37 5.77 -8.83
N GLY A 111 -3.51 4.57 -9.40
CA GLY A 111 -2.45 3.57 -9.41
C GLY A 111 -1.91 3.33 -10.81
N MET A 112 -1.35 2.14 -11.03
CA MET A 112 -0.91 1.68 -12.35
C MET A 112 -2.13 1.57 -13.28
N GLY A 113 -1.96 1.95 -14.54
CA GLY A 113 -3.03 1.90 -15.54
C GLY A 113 -4.11 2.96 -15.37
N ALA A 114 -3.80 4.05 -14.65
CA ALA A 114 -4.75 5.15 -14.45
C ALA A 114 -5.22 5.76 -15.78
N VAL A 115 -6.54 5.91 -15.92
CA VAL A 115 -7.16 6.59 -17.06
C VAL A 115 -7.17 8.09 -16.79
N ALA A 116 -6.80 8.90 -17.80
CA ALA A 116 -6.59 10.34 -17.65
C ALA A 116 -7.80 11.12 -17.10
N ASN A 117 -9.01 10.64 -17.36
CA ASN A 117 -10.24 11.32 -16.97
C ASN A 117 -10.85 10.79 -15.65
N MET A 118 -10.22 9.84 -14.99
CA MET A 118 -10.72 9.30 -13.73
C MET A 118 -10.21 10.14 -12.55
N LEU A 119 -11.12 10.62 -11.73
CA LEU A 119 -10.80 11.34 -10.50
C LEU A 119 -10.24 10.40 -9.42
N LEU A 120 -10.69 9.15 -9.43
CA LEU A 120 -10.36 8.16 -8.43
C LEU A 120 -10.15 6.80 -9.08
N GLY A 121 -9.04 6.15 -8.77
CA GLY A 121 -8.73 4.83 -9.28
C GLY A 121 -9.67 3.74 -8.70
N SER A 122 -9.73 2.60 -9.37
CA SER A 122 -10.61 1.49 -8.97
C SER A 122 -10.30 0.95 -7.59
N VAL A 123 -9.03 0.80 -7.25
CA VAL A 123 -8.60 0.31 -5.93
C VAL A 123 -8.99 1.32 -4.84
N ALA A 124 -8.73 2.61 -5.07
CA ALA A 124 -9.07 3.66 -4.12
C ALA A 124 -10.57 3.75 -3.88
N SER A 125 -11.39 3.70 -4.95
CA SER A 125 -12.84 3.70 -4.84
C SER A 125 -13.37 2.53 -4.01
N LYS A 126 -12.89 1.34 -4.30
CA LYS A 126 -13.32 0.12 -3.60
C LYS A 126 -12.83 0.09 -2.15
N ALA A 127 -11.60 0.53 -1.90
CA ALA A 127 -11.05 0.60 -0.55
C ALA A 127 -11.85 1.57 0.34
N LEU A 128 -12.32 2.70 -0.21
CA LEU A 128 -13.19 3.63 0.52
C LEU A 128 -14.49 2.97 1.01
N HIS A 129 -15.06 2.06 0.21
CA HIS A 129 -16.27 1.35 0.60
C HIS A 129 -16.01 0.27 1.65
N LEU A 130 -14.85 -0.38 1.58
CA LEU A 130 -14.56 -1.55 2.39
C LEU A 130 -13.90 -1.24 3.73
N THR A 131 -13.23 -0.07 3.86
CA THR A 131 -12.55 0.30 5.10
C THR A 131 -13.43 1.14 5.99
N ASP A 132 -13.32 0.94 7.30
CA ASP A 132 -14.06 1.69 8.32
C ASP A 132 -13.23 2.83 8.94
N VAL A 133 -11.97 2.94 8.54
CA VAL A 133 -11.08 3.98 9.06
C VAL A 133 -10.98 5.15 8.09
N PRO A 134 -10.53 6.33 8.55
CA PRO A 134 -10.29 7.45 7.66
C PRO A 134 -9.29 7.10 6.54
N VAL A 135 -9.58 7.56 5.34
CA VAL A 135 -8.71 7.39 4.18
C VAL A 135 -8.30 8.76 3.67
N VAL A 136 -7.02 9.03 3.67
CA VAL A 136 -6.44 10.23 3.07
C VAL A 136 -6.08 9.91 1.63
N LEU A 137 -6.65 10.65 0.71
CA LEU A 137 -6.41 10.51 -0.72
C LEU A 137 -5.47 11.60 -1.20
N VAL A 138 -4.31 11.19 -1.72
CA VAL A 138 -3.28 12.09 -2.21
C VAL A 138 -3.31 12.10 -3.73
N LYS A 139 -3.42 13.29 -4.31
CA LYS A 139 -3.43 13.46 -5.78
C LYS A 139 -2.03 13.37 -6.36
#